data_f7cad84d0b1b4df5e711a4b1c0dc1bfa
#
_entry.id   f7cad84d0b1b4df5e711a4b1c0dc1bfa
#
_cell.length_a   1.000
_cell.length_b   1.000
_cell.length_c   1.000
_cell.angle_alpha   90.00
_cell.angle_beta   90.00
_cell.angle_gamma   90.00
#
_symmetry.space_group_name_H-M   'P 1'
#
loop_
_entity.id
_entity.type
_entity.pdbx_description
1 polymer ?
#
loop_
_entity_poly.entity_id
_entity_poly.type
_entity_poly.pdbx_seq_one_letter_code
_entity_poly.pdbx_strand_id
1 'polypeptide(L)'
;MKKLLLTLLAAAVTLAAAAGGISSAAELAAFAEAVNAGGDIAAWQDERGEVHLKADIDMSGIKRFARIGNFEGVFDGEGHAILNWKTDGGLFRLVAEGSVVRNLVIAESCSMKVSDDGDDALYAGFVADVNHGILERCENYGSIAHRSARSLHDNYVGGVCGMNKYVVIRCKNGGDISSSGSCPSLAPTAEPRMYLGGVLGGSLGRSLPGAFVAWCENTGRVGYSGAFIVSHIGGIVGYNMRVKTKFCINRGEIVSAARGFYNDTYLTDQNACTSPRLVYWLGGRDAVTQAQAASGRPCARMPRRAIPSSRWWRWTS
;
A
#
# COMPACT_ATOMS: atom_id res chain seq x y z
N MET A 1 -43.72 16.98 -5.09
CA MET A 1 -42.79 17.93 -4.44
C MET A 1 -41.44 17.30 -4.06
N LYS A 2 -41.35 16.07 -3.49
CA LYS A 2 -40.07 15.45 -3.13
C LYS A 2 -39.10 15.14 -4.30
N LYS A 3 -39.64 14.81 -5.49
CA LYS A 3 -38.81 14.55 -6.69
C LYS A 3 -38.18 15.82 -7.30
N LEU A 4 -38.83 16.97 -7.12
CA LEU A 4 -38.31 18.26 -7.63
C LEU A 4 -37.15 18.79 -6.77
N LEU A 5 -37.13 18.44 -5.46
CA LEU A 5 -36.08 18.85 -4.55
C LEU A 5 -34.77 18.05 -4.77
N LEU A 6 -34.87 16.76 -5.15
CA LEU A 6 -33.69 15.95 -5.48
C LEU A 6 -32.99 16.39 -6.77
N THR A 7 -33.77 16.80 -7.76
CA THR A 7 -33.23 17.33 -9.05
C THR A 7 -32.57 18.70 -8.88
N LEU A 8 -33.05 19.51 -7.96
CA LEU A 8 -32.45 20.83 -7.66
C LEU A 8 -31.12 20.68 -6.86
N LEU A 9 -30.98 19.64 -6.02
CA LEU A 9 -29.75 19.38 -5.28
C LEU A 9 -28.65 18.83 -6.22
N ALA A 10 -29.02 17.98 -7.18
CA ALA A 10 -28.10 17.48 -8.21
C ALA A 10 -27.61 18.59 -9.16
N ALA A 11 -28.50 19.54 -9.49
CA ALA A 11 -28.17 20.70 -10.35
C ALA A 11 -27.26 21.72 -9.65
N ALA A 12 -27.32 21.83 -8.30
CA ALA A 12 -26.46 22.74 -7.55
C ALA A 12 -25.01 22.25 -7.43
N VAL A 13 -24.80 20.94 -7.45
CA VAL A 13 -23.46 20.34 -7.43
C VAL A 13 -22.75 20.49 -8.79
N THR A 14 -23.51 20.46 -9.88
CA THR A 14 -22.95 20.62 -11.24
C THR A 14 -22.53 22.06 -11.59
N LEU A 15 -23.00 23.07 -10.84
CA LEU A 15 -22.64 24.46 -11.11
C LEU A 15 -21.30 24.90 -10.49
N ALA A 16 -20.77 24.18 -9.53
CA ALA A 16 -19.47 24.47 -8.90
C ALA A 16 -18.27 23.78 -9.60
N ALA A 17 -18.52 22.79 -10.46
CA ALA A 17 -17.50 22.01 -11.16
C ALA A 17 -16.93 22.72 -12.41
N ALA A 18 -17.23 24.00 -12.62
CA ALA A 18 -16.84 24.74 -13.84
C ALA A 18 -15.36 25.13 -13.95
N ALA A 19 -14.49 24.58 -13.10
CA ALA A 19 -13.06 24.92 -13.09
C ALA A 19 -12.11 23.72 -13.32
N GLY A 20 -12.61 22.56 -13.72
CA GLY A 20 -11.78 21.38 -14.03
C GLY A 20 -10.84 21.00 -12.87
N GLY A 21 -11.34 20.23 -11.88
CA GLY A 21 -10.54 19.78 -10.76
C GLY A 21 -11.34 19.61 -9.46
N ILE A 22 -10.64 19.24 -8.38
CA ILE A 22 -11.21 18.93 -7.07
C ILE A 22 -10.57 19.86 -6.03
N SER A 23 -11.38 20.69 -5.38
CA SER A 23 -10.93 21.70 -4.39
C SER A 23 -11.47 21.46 -2.98
N SER A 24 -12.37 20.49 -2.81
CA SER A 24 -13.01 20.22 -1.52
C SER A 24 -13.31 18.73 -1.31
N ALA A 25 -13.50 18.35 -0.05
CA ALA A 25 -13.89 16.99 0.31
C ALA A 25 -15.26 16.58 -0.29
N ALA A 26 -16.18 17.54 -0.44
CA ALA A 26 -17.48 17.29 -1.07
C ALA A 26 -17.32 16.99 -2.57
N GLU A 27 -16.45 17.72 -3.27
CA GLU A 27 -16.15 17.45 -4.69
C GLU A 27 -15.42 16.12 -4.85
N LEU A 28 -14.45 15.80 -3.97
CA LEU A 28 -13.77 14.50 -3.98
C LEU A 28 -14.76 13.34 -3.75
N ALA A 29 -15.73 13.52 -2.85
CA ALA A 29 -16.78 12.53 -2.62
C ALA A 29 -17.71 12.38 -3.84
N ALA A 30 -18.13 13.47 -4.46
CA ALA A 30 -18.94 13.44 -5.65
C ALA A 30 -18.20 12.80 -6.85
N PHE A 31 -16.93 13.10 -7.02
CA PHE A 31 -16.06 12.45 -8.00
C PHE A 31 -15.98 10.93 -7.77
N ALA A 32 -15.73 10.51 -6.51
CA ALA A 32 -15.67 9.10 -6.18
C ALA A 32 -17.00 8.37 -6.45
N GLU A 33 -18.14 9.00 -6.15
CA GLU A 33 -19.46 8.46 -6.46
C GLU A 33 -19.68 8.35 -7.97
N ALA A 34 -19.28 9.35 -8.76
CA ALA A 34 -19.38 9.31 -10.22
C ALA A 34 -18.54 8.16 -10.82
N VAL A 35 -17.28 8.02 -10.40
CA VAL A 35 -16.42 6.91 -10.84
C VAL A 35 -17.05 5.57 -10.46
N ASN A 36 -17.53 5.41 -9.22
CA ASN A 36 -18.11 4.17 -8.74
C ASN A 36 -19.40 3.77 -9.44
N ALA A 37 -20.14 4.77 -9.94
CA ALA A 37 -21.35 4.55 -10.72
C ALA A 37 -21.08 4.29 -12.22
N GLY A 38 -19.82 4.39 -12.66
CA GLY A 38 -19.48 4.37 -14.09
C GLY A 38 -20.04 5.58 -14.84
N GLY A 39 -20.24 6.70 -14.13
CA GLY A 39 -20.79 7.93 -14.66
C GLY A 39 -19.74 8.80 -15.37
N ASP A 40 -20.20 9.89 -15.95
CA ASP A 40 -19.35 10.89 -16.59
C ASP A 40 -18.56 11.67 -15.53
N ILE A 41 -17.25 11.76 -15.70
CA ILE A 41 -16.31 12.51 -14.85
C ILE A 41 -15.74 13.76 -15.52
N ALA A 42 -16.20 14.10 -16.71
CA ALA A 42 -15.68 15.24 -17.51
C ALA A 42 -15.72 16.57 -16.74
N ALA A 43 -16.65 16.74 -15.79
CA ALA A 43 -16.75 17.94 -14.95
C ALA A 43 -15.50 18.18 -14.07
N TRP A 44 -14.73 17.14 -13.74
CA TRP A 44 -13.51 17.22 -12.94
C TRP A 44 -12.22 17.16 -13.78
N GLN A 45 -12.36 16.95 -15.09
CA GLN A 45 -11.22 16.82 -16.01
C GLN A 45 -10.84 18.15 -16.63
N ASP A 46 -9.56 18.33 -16.88
CA ASP A 46 -9.04 19.39 -17.72
C ASP A 46 -9.20 19.06 -19.23
N GLU A 47 -8.68 19.93 -20.10
CA GLU A 47 -8.71 19.77 -21.55
C GLU A 47 -7.97 18.50 -22.05
N ARG A 48 -7.11 17.91 -21.20
CA ARG A 48 -6.36 16.67 -21.50
C ARG A 48 -7.05 15.44 -20.95
N GLY A 49 -8.17 15.60 -20.25
CA GLY A 49 -8.86 14.51 -19.55
C GLY A 49 -8.21 14.11 -18.23
N GLU A 50 -7.34 14.95 -17.65
CA GLU A 50 -6.71 14.70 -16.37
C GLU A 50 -7.52 15.32 -15.23
N VAL A 51 -7.61 14.60 -14.11
CA VAL A 51 -8.25 15.07 -12.88
C VAL A 51 -7.19 15.63 -11.94
N HIS A 52 -7.40 16.83 -11.42
CA HIS A 52 -6.43 17.52 -10.56
C HIS A 52 -7.01 17.85 -9.18
N LEU A 53 -6.21 17.69 -8.12
CA LEU A 53 -6.49 18.42 -6.90
C LEU A 53 -6.05 19.87 -7.07
N LYS A 54 -6.88 20.80 -6.62
CA LYS A 54 -6.61 22.25 -6.71
C LYS A 54 -6.39 22.89 -5.34
N ALA A 55 -6.54 22.10 -4.28
CA ALA A 55 -6.31 22.49 -2.89
C ALA A 55 -6.08 21.26 -2.03
N ASP A 56 -5.56 21.45 -0.83
CA ASP A 56 -5.57 20.43 0.20
C ASP A 56 -7.00 20.07 0.59
N ILE A 57 -7.26 18.77 0.74
CA ILE A 57 -8.61 18.25 0.98
C ILE A 57 -8.76 17.81 2.43
N ASP A 58 -9.47 18.60 3.22
CA ASP A 58 -9.77 18.26 4.63
C ASP A 58 -10.99 17.34 4.72
N MET A 59 -10.75 16.09 5.08
CA MET A 59 -11.77 15.03 5.21
C MET A 59 -12.45 15.00 6.59
N SER A 60 -12.15 15.92 7.50
CA SER A 60 -12.69 15.92 8.88
C SER A 60 -14.22 15.99 8.92
N GLY A 61 -14.84 16.64 7.95
CA GLY A 61 -16.31 16.74 7.80
C GLY A 61 -16.97 15.54 7.15
N ILE A 62 -16.24 14.61 6.59
CA ILE A 62 -16.77 13.46 5.84
C ILE A 62 -16.88 12.25 6.76
N LYS A 63 -18.10 11.89 7.15
CA LYS A 63 -18.35 10.72 8.02
C LYS A 63 -18.14 9.39 7.31
N ARG A 64 -18.48 9.32 6.04
CA ARG A 64 -18.28 8.15 5.17
C ARG A 64 -17.83 8.63 3.80
N PHE A 65 -16.72 8.12 3.36
CA PHE A 65 -16.19 8.34 2.03
C PHE A 65 -16.27 7.04 1.22
N ALA A 66 -16.99 7.07 0.12
CA ALA A 66 -16.98 5.95 -0.82
C ALA A 66 -15.65 5.98 -1.56
N ARG A 67 -14.73 5.11 -1.19
CA ARG A 67 -13.41 5.02 -1.84
C ARG A 67 -13.58 4.87 -3.35
N ILE A 68 -12.68 5.48 -4.14
CA ILE A 68 -12.71 5.43 -5.59
C ILE A 68 -12.48 3.98 -6.03
N GLY A 69 -13.41 3.42 -6.78
CA GLY A 69 -13.44 2.02 -7.20
C GLY A 69 -12.33 1.67 -8.21
N ASN A 70 -12.74 1.26 -9.42
CA ASN A 70 -11.82 1.10 -10.54
C ASN A 70 -11.58 2.45 -11.20
N PHE A 71 -10.39 3.01 -11.03
CA PHE A 71 -10.04 4.32 -11.61
C PHE A 71 -9.32 4.14 -12.94
N GLU A 72 -9.85 4.76 -13.96
CA GLU A 72 -9.27 4.86 -15.31
C GLU A 72 -8.95 6.32 -15.64
N GLY A 73 -7.73 6.59 -16.12
CA GLY A 73 -7.28 7.92 -16.48
C GLY A 73 -6.09 8.43 -15.67
N VAL A 74 -5.95 9.75 -15.59
CA VAL A 74 -4.86 10.41 -14.86
C VAL A 74 -5.44 11.21 -13.70
N PHE A 75 -4.93 10.96 -12.51
CA PHE A 75 -5.21 11.74 -11.30
C PHE A 75 -3.92 12.38 -10.80
N ASP A 76 -3.87 13.69 -10.83
CA ASP A 76 -2.73 14.47 -10.36
C ASP A 76 -3.08 15.21 -9.07
N GLY A 77 -2.43 14.85 -7.98
CA GLY A 77 -2.58 15.55 -6.70
C GLY A 77 -1.97 16.94 -6.70
N GLU A 78 -1.17 17.32 -7.70
CA GLU A 78 -0.42 18.60 -7.78
C GLU A 78 0.41 18.92 -6.52
N GLY A 79 0.70 17.92 -5.69
CA GLY A 79 1.39 18.08 -4.40
C GLY A 79 0.44 18.44 -3.25
N HIS A 80 -0.86 18.55 -3.50
CA HIS A 80 -1.86 18.77 -2.47
C HIS A 80 -2.08 17.54 -1.61
N ALA A 81 -2.48 17.78 -0.35
CA ALA A 81 -2.63 16.76 0.66
C ALA A 81 -4.08 16.42 0.96
N ILE A 82 -4.34 15.14 1.21
CA ILE A 82 -5.53 14.68 1.93
C ILE A 82 -5.25 14.76 3.42
N LEU A 83 -6.12 15.46 4.17
CA LEU A 83 -5.97 15.75 5.58
C LEU A 83 -7.08 15.08 6.40
N ASN A 84 -6.79 14.72 7.66
CA ASN A 84 -7.77 14.28 8.66
C ASN A 84 -8.65 13.09 8.23
N TRP A 85 -8.18 12.28 7.28
CA TRP A 85 -8.94 11.16 6.74
C TRP A 85 -8.79 9.91 7.62
N LYS A 86 -9.94 9.38 8.08
CA LYS A 86 -10.02 8.09 8.79
C LYS A 86 -10.66 7.08 7.86
N THR A 87 -9.93 6.01 7.52
CA THR A 87 -10.34 5.06 6.49
C THR A 87 -10.04 3.61 6.89
N ASP A 88 -10.63 2.69 6.15
CA ASP A 88 -10.39 1.25 6.20
C ASP A 88 -9.63 0.72 4.96
N GLY A 89 -9.20 1.60 4.07
CA GLY A 89 -8.42 1.23 2.87
C GLY A 89 -7.99 2.46 2.08
N GLY A 90 -7.37 2.24 0.91
CA GLY A 90 -6.80 3.28 0.06
C GLY A 90 -7.81 4.21 -0.59
N LEU A 91 -7.34 5.38 -1.04
CA LEU A 91 -8.16 6.32 -1.80
C LEU A 91 -8.73 5.65 -3.06
N PHE A 92 -7.88 4.91 -3.75
CA PHE A 92 -8.26 4.08 -4.90
C PHE A 92 -8.30 2.61 -4.49
N ARG A 93 -9.41 1.92 -4.77
CA ARG A 93 -9.45 0.45 -4.62
C ARG A 93 -8.60 -0.23 -5.67
N LEU A 94 -8.69 0.29 -6.90
CA LEU A 94 -7.92 -0.20 -8.04
C LEU A 94 -7.54 0.98 -8.95
N VAL A 95 -6.25 1.11 -9.23
CA VAL A 95 -5.74 1.93 -10.33
C VAL A 95 -5.60 1.01 -11.54
N ALA A 96 -6.39 1.24 -12.58
CA ALA A 96 -6.48 0.38 -13.75
C ALA A 96 -5.21 0.41 -14.61
N GLU A 97 -5.09 -0.55 -15.51
CA GLU A 97 -4.03 -0.58 -16.52
C GLU A 97 -4.06 0.67 -17.41
N GLY A 98 -2.91 1.26 -17.68
CA GLY A 98 -2.80 2.51 -18.45
C GLY A 98 -3.09 3.79 -17.64
N SER A 99 -3.58 3.66 -16.42
CA SER A 99 -3.91 4.80 -15.56
C SER A 99 -2.71 5.28 -14.75
N VAL A 100 -2.75 6.55 -14.33
CA VAL A 100 -1.68 7.18 -13.56
C VAL A 100 -2.29 7.91 -12.36
N VAL A 101 -1.73 7.66 -11.17
CA VAL A 101 -1.94 8.50 -9.98
C VAL A 101 -0.59 9.09 -9.60
N ARG A 102 -0.52 10.42 -9.55
CA ARG A 102 0.75 11.10 -9.29
C ARG A 102 0.63 12.29 -8.35
N ASN A 103 1.75 12.67 -7.75
CA ASN A 103 1.92 13.89 -6.94
C ASN A 103 0.87 14.03 -5.81
N LEU A 104 0.36 12.91 -5.26
CA LEU A 104 -0.63 12.91 -4.19
C LEU A 104 0.03 12.76 -2.84
N VAL A 105 -0.36 13.58 -1.87
CA VAL A 105 0.14 13.53 -0.50
C VAL A 105 -0.98 13.07 0.45
N ILE A 106 -0.67 12.12 1.32
CA ILE A 106 -1.52 11.73 2.46
C ILE A 106 -0.85 12.28 3.73
N ALA A 107 -1.51 13.17 4.41
CA ALA A 107 -0.94 13.87 5.57
C ALA A 107 -0.85 12.99 6.83
N GLU A 108 0.01 13.39 7.76
CA GLU A 108 0.20 12.72 9.05
C GLU A 108 -1.07 12.64 9.90
N SER A 109 -2.01 13.59 9.71
CA SER A 109 -3.31 13.57 10.38
C SER A 109 -4.26 12.46 9.92
N CYS A 110 -3.88 11.70 8.87
CA CYS A 110 -4.66 10.59 8.35
C CYS A 110 -4.35 9.28 9.10
N SER A 111 -5.36 8.44 9.27
CA SER A 111 -5.21 7.13 9.88
C SER A 111 -6.05 6.07 9.18
N MET A 112 -5.44 4.92 8.93
CA MET A 112 -6.11 3.75 8.35
C MET A 112 -6.16 2.63 9.38
N LYS A 113 -7.36 2.07 9.58
CA LYS A 113 -7.56 0.87 10.40
C LYS A 113 -8.12 -0.23 9.53
N VAL A 114 -7.36 -1.28 9.37
CA VAL A 114 -7.68 -2.38 8.47
C VAL A 114 -7.85 -3.66 9.26
N SER A 115 -8.91 -4.40 8.97
CA SER A 115 -9.13 -5.75 9.48
C SER A 115 -9.44 -6.69 8.32
N ASP A 116 -8.95 -7.92 8.41
CA ASP A 116 -9.25 -8.99 7.48
C ASP A 116 -10.43 -9.79 8.05
N ASP A 117 -11.64 -9.33 7.74
CA ASP A 117 -12.89 -9.97 8.14
C ASP A 117 -13.64 -10.54 6.91
N GLY A 118 -12.98 -10.55 5.74
CA GLY A 118 -13.55 -10.95 4.46
C GLY A 118 -13.16 -12.36 4.02
N ASP A 119 -13.76 -12.77 2.89
CA ASP A 119 -13.52 -14.06 2.26
C ASP A 119 -12.38 -14.04 1.23
N ASP A 120 -11.79 -12.86 0.98
CA ASP A 120 -10.75 -12.62 -0.01
C ASP A 120 -9.46 -12.08 0.61
N ALA A 121 -8.37 -12.12 -0.18
CA ALA A 121 -7.11 -11.50 0.22
C ALA A 121 -7.26 -9.99 0.50
N LEU A 122 -6.66 -9.54 1.60
CA LEU A 122 -6.67 -8.13 1.98
C LEU A 122 -5.55 -7.38 1.27
N TYR A 123 -5.91 -6.27 0.65
CA TYR A 123 -4.96 -5.31 0.09
C TYR A 123 -5.22 -3.94 0.71
N ALA A 124 -4.18 -3.31 1.26
CA ALA A 124 -4.32 -2.00 1.88
C ALA A 124 -3.07 -1.12 1.68
N GLY A 125 -3.28 0.08 1.17
CA GLY A 125 -2.30 1.15 1.08
C GLY A 125 -3.00 2.48 0.90
N PHE A 126 -2.50 3.55 1.46
CA PHE A 126 -3.24 4.82 1.51
C PHE A 126 -3.58 5.40 0.12
N VAL A 127 -2.68 5.24 -0.86
CA VAL A 127 -2.97 5.71 -2.22
C VAL A 127 -3.84 4.70 -2.95
N ALA A 128 -3.44 3.43 -2.97
CA ALA A 128 -4.21 2.40 -3.66
C ALA A 128 -4.17 1.05 -2.92
N ASP A 129 -5.29 0.32 -2.92
CA ASP A 129 -5.27 -1.06 -2.47
C ASP A 129 -4.55 -1.94 -3.50
N VAL A 130 -4.90 -1.78 -4.79
CA VAL A 130 -4.27 -2.50 -5.90
C VAL A 130 -3.87 -1.53 -7.01
N ASN A 131 -2.66 -1.67 -7.53
CA ASN A 131 -2.17 -0.89 -8.65
C ASN A 131 -1.84 -1.77 -9.86
N HIS A 132 -2.55 -1.58 -10.96
CA HIS A 132 -2.22 -2.12 -12.28
C HIS A 132 -1.65 -1.06 -13.23
N GLY A 133 -1.70 0.21 -12.82
CA GLY A 133 -1.21 1.38 -13.54
C GLY A 133 0.12 1.90 -12.99
N ILE A 134 0.25 3.20 -12.95
CA ILE A 134 1.46 3.89 -12.50
C ILE A 134 1.13 4.71 -11.24
N LEU A 135 1.89 4.50 -10.17
CA LEU A 135 1.94 5.41 -9.03
C LEU A 135 3.27 6.16 -9.07
N GLU A 136 3.21 7.48 -9.21
CA GLU A 136 4.40 8.32 -9.32
C GLU A 136 4.39 9.46 -8.30
N ARG A 137 5.47 9.65 -7.55
CA ARG A 137 5.63 10.74 -6.57
C ARG A 137 4.46 10.88 -5.58
N CYS A 138 3.86 9.74 -5.21
CA CYS A 138 2.86 9.73 -4.16
C CYS A 138 3.54 9.56 -2.80
N GLU A 139 3.10 10.33 -1.81
CA GLU A 139 3.69 10.34 -0.48
C GLU A 139 2.63 10.00 0.58
N ASN A 140 2.96 9.10 1.49
CA ASN A 140 2.15 8.80 2.66
C ASN A 140 2.88 9.17 3.94
N TYR A 141 2.24 9.96 4.78
CA TYR A 141 2.66 10.26 6.14
C TYR A 141 1.65 9.78 7.19
N GLY A 142 0.47 9.34 6.76
CA GLY A 142 -0.57 8.78 7.62
C GLY A 142 -0.20 7.41 8.20
N SER A 143 -0.78 7.07 9.34
CA SER A 143 -0.50 5.81 10.03
C SER A 143 -1.45 4.70 9.61
N ILE A 144 -0.93 3.46 9.48
CA ILE A 144 -1.72 2.26 9.17
C ILE A 144 -1.64 1.28 10.34
N ALA A 145 -2.80 0.84 10.83
CA ALA A 145 -2.92 -0.19 11.83
C ALA A 145 -3.76 -1.36 11.27
N HIS A 146 -3.09 -2.46 10.94
CA HIS A 146 -3.73 -3.71 10.56
C HIS A 146 -3.96 -4.58 11.81
N ARG A 147 -5.19 -5.06 11.96
CA ARG A 147 -5.57 -6.01 13.00
C ARG A 147 -6.47 -7.07 12.40
N SER A 148 -6.10 -8.32 12.57
CA SER A 148 -6.93 -9.45 12.21
C SER A 148 -6.96 -10.45 13.36
N ALA A 149 -8.12 -10.82 13.81
CA ALA A 149 -8.27 -11.82 14.85
C ALA A 149 -8.23 -13.25 14.28
N ARG A 150 -8.64 -13.43 13.03
CA ARG A 150 -8.77 -14.72 12.35
C ARG A 150 -8.63 -14.55 10.85
N SER A 151 -7.42 -14.29 10.37
CA SER A 151 -7.20 -14.23 8.93
C SER A 151 -7.23 -15.62 8.29
N LEU A 152 -7.97 -15.77 7.21
CA LEU A 152 -8.01 -16.98 6.39
C LEU A 152 -7.33 -16.80 5.03
N HIS A 153 -6.89 -15.58 4.71
CA HIS A 153 -6.35 -15.18 3.42
C HIS A 153 -5.03 -14.41 3.57
N ASP A 154 -4.34 -14.25 2.46
CA ASP A 154 -3.13 -13.46 2.41
C ASP A 154 -3.45 -11.97 2.62
N ASN A 155 -2.63 -11.30 3.42
CA ASN A 155 -2.77 -9.88 3.74
C ASN A 155 -1.56 -9.10 3.21
N TYR A 156 -1.83 -8.08 2.40
CA TYR A 156 -0.82 -7.22 1.79
C TYR A 156 -1.04 -5.78 2.25
N VAL A 157 -0.16 -5.29 3.12
CA VAL A 157 -0.27 -3.95 3.70
C VAL A 157 1.00 -3.16 3.40
N GLY A 158 0.83 -2.01 2.75
CA GLY A 158 1.92 -1.08 2.44
C GLY A 158 1.53 0.37 2.65
N GLY A 159 2.47 1.24 2.93
CA GLY A 159 2.18 2.66 3.20
C GLY A 159 1.52 3.37 2.02
N VAL A 160 1.97 3.08 0.82
CA VAL A 160 1.46 3.68 -0.42
C VAL A 160 0.47 2.76 -1.11
N CYS A 161 0.82 1.48 -1.30
CA CYS A 161 -0.03 0.54 -2.02
C CYS A 161 0.02 -0.86 -1.40
N GLY A 162 -1.15 -1.53 -1.33
CA GLY A 162 -1.24 -2.91 -0.86
C GLY A 162 -0.58 -3.88 -1.82
N MET A 163 -1.04 -3.92 -3.07
CA MET A 163 -0.52 -4.79 -4.12
C MET A 163 -0.19 -4.02 -5.39
N ASN A 164 1.08 -4.04 -5.78
CA ASN A 164 1.52 -3.49 -7.06
C ASN A 164 1.67 -4.59 -8.11
N LYS A 165 1.14 -4.35 -9.31
CA LYS A 165 1.28 -5.24 -10.47
C LYS A 165 1.96 -4.57 -11.67
N TYR A 166 2.27 -3.26 -11.60
CA TYR A 166 2.95 -2.58 -12.69
C TYR A 166 4.04 -1.62 -12.17
N VAL A 167 3.84 -0.31 -12.18
CA VAL A 167 4.91 0.66 -11.90
C VAL A 167 4.64 1.45 -10.63
N VAL A 168 5.64 1.51 -9.76
CA VAL A 168 5.69 2.44 -8.62
C VAL A 168 7.04 3.15 -8.62
N ILE A 169 7.00 4.48 -8.75
CA ILE A 169 8.22 5.26 -8.95
C ILE A 169 8.22 6.53 -8.11
N ARG A 170 9.33 6.80 -7.43
CA ARG A 170 9.54 8.00 -6.60
C ARG A 170 8.49 8.20 -5.51
N CYS A 171 7.86 7.10 -5.06
CA CYS A 171 6.90 7.16 -3.97
C CYS A 171 7.60 7.08 -2.62
N LYS A 172 6.98 7.70 -1.60
CA LYS A 172 7.53 7.77 -0.25
C LYS A 172 6.52 7.33 0.80
N ASN A 173 6.99 6.62 1.81
CA ASN A 173 6.27 6.42 3.04
C ASN A 173 7.04 7.03 4.22
N GLY A 174 6.41 7.96 4.93
CA GLY A 174 6.88 8.53 6.19
C GLY A 174 6.01 8.14 7.38
N GLY A 175 4.84 7.56 7.12
CA GLY A 175 3.91 7.13 8.16
C GLY A 175 4.26 5.76 8.77
N ASP A 176 3.84 5.57 10.01
CA ASP A 176 4.04 4.32 10.71
C ASP A 176 3.04 3.24 10.26
N ILE A 177 3.53 2.05 10.01
CA ILE A 177 2.73 0.90 9.62
C ILE A 177 2.88 -0.18 10.68
N SER A 178 1.76 -0.64 11.22
CA SER A 178 1.76 -1.68 12.23
C SER A 178 0.79 -2.82 11.87
N SER A 179 1.17 -4.04 12.20
CA SER A 179 0.30 -5.21 12.09
C SER A 179 0.40 -6.05 13.35
N SER A 180 -0.78 -6.42 13.89
CA SER A 180 -0.92 -7.32 15.04
C SER A 180 -1.89 -8.47 14.73
N GLY A 181 -2.06 -8.80 13.46
CA GLY A 181 -2.95 -9.86 13.01
C GLY A 181 -2.47 -11.25 13.38
N SER A 182 -3.42 -12.19 13.48
CA SER A 182 -3.13 -13.60 13.68
C SER A 182 -3.95 -14.44 12.73
N CYS A 183 -3.44 -15.62 12.36
CA CYS A 183 -4.24 -16.63 11.70
C CYS A 183 -4.50 -17.80 12.66
N PRO A 184 -5.67 -18.44 12.59
CA PRO A 184 -5.93 -19.65 13.35
C PRO A 184 -4.99 -20.76 12.86
N SER A 185 -4.26 -21.39 13.76
CA SER A 185 -3.23 -22.40 13.48
C SER A 185 -3.76 -23.71 12.86
N LEU A 186 -5.01 -23.77 12.45
CA LEU A 186 -5.71 -25.01 12.11
C LEU A 186 -6.54 -24.95 10.83
N ALA A 187 -6.19 -24.09 9.87
CA ALA A 187 -6.75 -24.24 8.53
C ALA A 187 -5.95 -25.32 7.78
N PRO A 188 -6.47 -26.55 7.61
CA PRO A 188 -5.70 -27.66 7.05
C PRO A 188 -5.30 -27.46 5.58
N THR A 189 -5.81 -26.41 4.93
CA THR A 189 -5.70 -26.21 3.48
C THR A 189 -5.20 -24.83 3.06
N ALA A 190 -5.13 -23.85 3.98
CA ALA A 190 -4.64 -22.50 3.67
C ALA A 190 -3.64 -22.05 4.74
N GLU A 191 -2.47 -21.59 4.31
CA GLU A 191 -1.49 -20.92 5.17
C GLU A 191 -1.55 -19.43 4.87
N PRO A 192 -2.48 -18.66 5.48
CA PRO A 192 -2.56 -17.23 5.25
C PRO A 192 -1.25 -16.56 5.63
N ARG A 193 -0.82 -15.62 4.80
CA ARG A 193 0.47 -14.96 4.94
C ARG A 193 0.27 -13.50 5.21
N MET A 194 1.17 -12.94 6.00
CA MET A 194 1.25 -11.50 6.21
C MET A 194 2.40 -10.91 5.41
N TYR A 195 2.09 -9.99 4.53
CA TYR A 195 3.05 -9.23 3.75
C TYR A 195 2.96 -7.76 4.14
N LEU A 196 3.99 -7.25 4.80
CA LEU A 196 4.03 -5.90 5.34
C LEU A 196 5.24 -5.16 4.76
N GLY A 197 5.00 -4.05 4.08
CA GLY A 197 6.07 -3.25 3.50
C GLY A 197 5.93 -1.77 3.77
N GLY A 198 7.03 -1.06 3.90
CA GLY A 198 7.01 0.38 4.13
C GLY A 198 6.31 1.14 3.01
N VAL A 199 6.54 0.77 1.75
CA VAL A 199 5.90 1.39 0.59
C VAL A 199 4.82 0.48 0.01
N LEU A 200 5.13 -0.81 -0.21
CA LEU A 200 4.25 -1.78 -0.85
C LEU A 200 4.11 -3.04 0.01
N GLY A 201 2.88 -3.53 0.22
CA GLY A 201 2.64 -4.82 0.83
C GLY A 201 3.18 -5.94 -0.05
N GLY A 202 2.86 -5.92 -1.33
CA GLY A 202 3.36 -6.85 -2.32
C GLY A 202 3.61 -6.21 -3.69
N SER A 203 4.46 -6.87 -4.50
CA SER A 203 4.70 -6.50 -5.88
C SER A 203 4.83 -7.75 -6.75
N LEU A 204 3.95 -7.90 -7.76
CA LEU A 204 3.86 -9.07 -8.62
C LEU A 204 4.09 -8.71 -10.09
N GLY A 205 5.20 -9.16 -10.67
CA GLY A 205 5.59 -8.88 -12.06
C GLY A 205 5.11 -9.90 -13.10
N ARG A 206 4.13 -10.75 -12.78
CA ARG A 206 3.74 -11.85 -13.66
C ARG A 206 2.96 -11.44 -14.91
N SER A 207 2.25 -10.30 -14.87
CA SER A 207 1.21 -10.01 -15.86
C SER A 207 1.60 -8.99 -16.92
N LEU A 208 2.52 -8.07 -16.62
CA LEU A 208 2.85 -6.97 -17.51
C LEU A 208 4.37 -6.85 -17.72
N PRO A 209 4.86 -6.99 -18.97
CA PRO A 209 6.23 -6.66 -19.30
C PRO A 209 6.53 -5.20 -18.91
N GLY A 210 7.63 -4.94 -18.23
CA GLY A 210 8.02 -3.58 -17.84
C GLY A 210 7.62 -3.18 -16.42
N ALA A 211 7.02 -4.07 -15.62
CA ALA A 211 6.76 -3.80 -14.20
C ALA A 211 8.07 -3.50 -13.44
N PHE A 212 8.09 -2.40 -12.69
CA PHE A 212 9.24 -2.05 -11.83
C PHE A 212 8.84 -1.16 -10.65
N VAL A 213 9.69 -1.19 -9.62
CA VAL A 213 9.64 -0.29 -8.46
C VAL A 213 10.97 0.43 -8.38
N ALA A 214 10.96 1.77 -8.39
CA ALA A 214 12.23 2.50 -8.39
C ALA A 214 12.17 3.84 -7.65
N TRP A 215 13.32 4.23 -7.07
CA TRP A 215 13.50 5.49 -6.34
C TRP A 215 12.47 5.71 -5.22
N CYS A 216 11.97 4.65 -4.62
CA CYS A 216 11.04 4.75 -3.51
C CYS A 216 11.80 4.83 -2.18
N GLU A 217 11.21 5.55 -1.23
CA GLU A 217 11.79 5.73 0.11
C GLU A 217 10.79 5.37 1.20
N ASN A 218 11.28 4.69 2.23
CA ASN A 218 10.56 4.55 3.48
C ASN A 218 11.34 5.18 4.62
N THR A 219 10.71 6.10 5.34
CA THR A 219 11.24 6.71 6.58
C THR A 219 10.38 6.39 7.79
N GLY A 220 9.16 5.86 7.59
CA GLY A 220 8.25 5.45 8.64
C GLY A 220 8.67 4.11 9.27
N ARG A 221 8.16 3.85 10.46
CA ARG A 221 8.36 2.58 11.17
C ARG A 221 7.46 1.50 10.58
N VAL A 222 8.03 0.30 10.37
CA VAL A 222 7.29 -0.90 9.97
C VAL A 222 7.33 -1.88 11.12
N GLY A 223 6.20 -2.05 11.82
CA GLY A 223 6.09 -2.87 13.03
C GLY A 223 5.18 -4.09 12.84
N TYR A 224 5.67 -5.28 13.18
CA TYR A 224 4.88 -6.51 13.18
C TYR A 224 4.95 -7.21 14.54
N SER A 225 3.79 -7.49 15.13
CA SER A 225 3.66 -8.23 16.38
C SER A 225 2.62 -9.38 16.30
N GLY A 226 2.30 -9.79 15.09
CA GLY A 226 1.28 -10.79 14.81
C GLY A 226 1.74 -12.24 14.98
N ALA A 227 0.82 -13.16 14.72
CA ALA A 227 1.00 -14.60 14.80
C ALA A 227 0.53 -15.31 13.53
N PHE A 228 0.88 -14.80 12.36
CA PHE A 228 0.73 -15.54 11.11
C PHE A 228 1.78 -16.66 11.05
N ILE A 229 1.44 -17.79 10.43
CA ILE A 229 2.38 -18.90 10.22
C ILE A 229 3.56 -18.41 9.36
N VAL A 230 3.27 -17.68 8.30
CA VAL A 230 4.25 -17.06 7.40
C VAL A 230 4.06 -15.56 7.40
N SER A 231 5.14 -14.82 7.62
CA SER A 231 5.13 -13.37 7.52
C SER A 231 6.38 -12.87 6.79
N HIS A 232 6.19 -11.89 5.92
CA HIS A 232 7.25 -11.26 5.16
C HIS A 232 7.20 -9.74 5.40
N ILE A 233 8.25 -9.21 6.01
CA ILE A 233 8.33 -7.82 6.43
C ILE A 233 9.48 -7.14 5.69
N GLY A 234 9.20 -6.05 4.99
CA GLY A 234 10.21 -5.30 4.24
C GLY A 234 10.14 -3.79 4.47
N GLY A 235 11.27 -3.13 4.39
CA GLY A 235 11.32 -1.66 4.48
C GLY A 235 10.67 -0.95 3.28
N ILE A 236 10.75 -1.56 2.11
CA ILE A 236 10.14 -1.03 0.87
C ILE A 236 8.98 -1.93 0.44
N VAL A 237 9.23 -3.21 0.19
CA VAL A 237 8.24 -4.18 -0.28
C VAL A 237 8.21 -5.37 0.65
N GLY A 238 7.04 -5.77 1.14
CA GLY A 238 6.87 -6.97 1.97
C GLY A 238 7.10 -8.25 1.17
N TYR A 239 6.52 -8.34 -0.03
CA TYR A 239 6.67 -9.48 -0.92
C TYR A 239 6.93 -9.05 -2.36
N ASN A 240 8.07 -9.44 -2.90
CA ASN A 240 8.45 -9.12 -4.28
C ASN A 240 8.57 -10.39 -5.13
N MET A 241 7.66 -10.56 -6.10
CA MET A 241 7.71 -11.65 -7.04
C MET A 241 8.05 -11.14 -8.45
N ARG A 242 9.34 -11.24 -8.82
CA ARG A 242 9.87 -10.96 -10.17
C ARG A 242 9.72 -9.52 -10.66
N VAL A 243 9.48 -8.55 -9.77
CA VAL A 243 9.51 -7.12 -10.11
C VAL A 243 10.90 -6.58 -9.92
N LYS A 244 11.40 -5.82 -10.89
CA LYS A 244 12.69 -5.13 -10.76
C LYS A 244 12.54 -3.99 -9.76
N THR A 245 13.24 -4.08 -8.63
CA THR A 245 13.29 -3.03 -7.62
C THR A 245 14.67 -2.39 -7.64
N LYS A 246 14.76 -1.07 -7.86
CA LYS A 246 16.04 -0.36 -8.00
C LYS A 246 16.03 0.99 -7.30
N PHE A 247 17.17 1.38 -6.75
CA PHE A 247 17.37 2.71 -6.16
C PHE A 247 16.38 3.07 -5.05
N CYS A 248 15.84 2.06 -4.35
CA CYS A 248 14.94 2.28 -3.23
C CYS A 248 15.73 2.31 -1.92
N ILE A 249 15.30 3.14 -0.98
CA ILE A 249 16.02 3.34 0.28
C ILE A 249 15.04 3.19 1.45
N ASN A 250 15.34 2.29 2.38
CA ASN A 250 14.68 2.25 3.67
C ASN A 250 15.55 2.94 4.73
N ARG A 251 15.03 4.00 5.32
CA ARG A 251 15.61 4.71 6.48
C ARG A 251 14.79 4.50 7.75
N GLY A 252 13.58 3.94 7.60
CA GLY A 252 12.68 3.65 8.70
C GLY A 252 13.13 2.44 9.50
N GLU A 253 12.64 2.36 10.72
CA GLU A 253 12.85 1.24 11.60
C GLU A 253 11.96 0.06 11.20
N ILE A 254 12.51 -1.16 11.19
CA ILE A 254 11.73 -2.38 11.02
C ILE A 254 11.78 -3.15 12.36
N VAL A 255 10.61 -3.38 12.95
CA VAL A 255 10.47 -4.11 14.21
C VAL A 255 9.57 -5.32 14.00
N SER A 256 10.09 -6.52 14.24
CA SER A 256 9.30 -7.72 14.16
C SER A 256 9.40 -8.49 15.48
N ALA A 257 8.25 -8.69 16.13
CA ALA A 257 8.07 -9.56 17.28
C ALA A 257 7.14 -10.72 16.93
N ALA A 258 7.34 -11.29 15.74
CA ALA A 258 6.52 -12.38 15.22
C ALA A 258 6.56 -13.60 16.13
N ARG A 259 5.39 -14.22 16.30
CA ARG A 259 5.22 -15.48 17.06
C ARG A 259 4.93 -16.67 16.13
N GLY A 260 5.13 -16.50 14.82
CA GLY A 260 4.90 -17.53 13.82
C GLY A 260 6.11 -18.43 13.57
N PHE A 261 5.90 -19.53 12.84
CA PHE A 261 6.95 -20.53 12.55
C PHE A 261 7.93 -20.08 11.48
N TYR A 262 7.47 -19.27 10.51
CA TYR A 262 8.29 -18.75 9.41
C TYR A 262 8.14 -17.24 9.34
N ASN A 263 9.16 -16.54 9.79
CA ASN A 263 9.21 -15.09 9.72
C ASN A 263 10.43 -14.67 8.91
N ASP A 264 10.20 -14.21 7.69
CA ASP A 264 11.26 -13.70 6.83
C ASP A 264 11.17 -12.17 6.76
N THR A 265 12.26 -11.51 7.13
CA THR A 265 12.42 -10.08 6.93
C THR A 265 13.28 -9.85 5.70
N TYR A 266 12.67 -9.36 4.62
CA TYR A 266 13.37 -9.14 3.36
C TYR A 266 13.83 -7.70 3.18
N LEU A 267 15.09 -7.60 2.81
CA LEU A 267 15.55 -6.48 2.00
C LEU A 267 15.28 -6.85 0.55
N THR A 268 14.28 -6.25 -0.03
CA THR A 268 13.84 -6.59 -1.38
C THR A 268 14.73 -6.03 -2.48
N ASP A 269 15.84 -5.36 -2.15
CA ASP A 269 16.80 -4.93 -3.17
C ASP A 269 18.24 -5.25 -2.79
N GLN A 270 18.98 -5.82 -3.73
CA GLN A 270 20.44 -6.01 -3.61
C GLN A 270 21.19 -4.68 -3.47
N ASN A 271 20.57 -3.54 -3.79
CA ASN A 271 21.13 -2.21 -3.63
C ASN A 271 20.66 -1.48 -2.37
N ALA A 272 19.68 -2.01 -1.63
CA ALA A 272 19.20 -1.42 -0.37
C ALA A 272 20.06 -1.77 0.86
N CYS A 273 21.21 -2.39 0.66
CA CYS A 273 22.20 -2.68 1.70
C CYS A 273 22.77 -1.45 2.42
N THR A 274 22.32 -0.25 2.11
CA THR A 274 22.79 0.99 2.76
C THR A 274 21.91 1.45 3.91
N SER A 275 20.85 0.72 4.28
CA SER A 275 20.04 1.10 5.43
C SER A 275 20.76 0.78 6.74
N PRO A 276 21.11 1.78 7.56
CA PRO A 276 21.84 1.55 8.81
C PRO A 276 21.01 0.91 9.94
N ARG A 277 19.72 0.60 9.70
CA ARG A 277 18.80 0.12 10.73
C ARG A 277 18.03 -1.10 10.28
N LEU A 278 18.74 -2.18 10.03
CA LEU A 278 18.12 -3.46 9.72
C LEU A 278 18.17 -4.39 10.92
N VAL A 279 17.01 -4.81 11.38
CA VAL A 279 16.88 -5.90 12.34
C VAL A 279 16.49 -7.14 11.56
N TYR A 280 17.39 -8.13 11.47
CA TYR A 280 17.07 -9.46 10.97
C TYR A 280 16.48 -10.29 12.09
N TRP A 281 15.34 -10.88 11.85
CA TRP A 281 14.82 -11.96 12.66
C TRP A 281 14.89 -13.26 11.85
N LEU A 282 15.79 -14.12 12.21
CA LEU A 282 15.76 -15.53 11.83
C LEU A 282 15.00 -16.28 12.91
N GLY A 283 13.95 -16.97 12.51
CA GLY A 283 13.02 -17.64 13.41
C GLY A 283 13.67 -18.32 14.61
N GLY A 284 13.30 -17.91 15.79
CA GLY A 284 13.51 -18.54 17.07
C GLY A 284 14.98 -18.69 17.51
N ARG A 285 15.48 -17.75 18.28
CA ARG A 285 16.54 -17.76 19.29
C ARG A 285 17.76 -16.85 19.12
N ASP A 286 18.09 -16.37 17.91
CA ASP A 286 19.27 -15.51 17.77
C ASP A 286 18.88 -14.12 17.25
N ALA A 287 18.57 -13.21 18.18
CA ALA A 287 18.43 -11.80 17.87
C ALA A 287 19.81 -11.22 17.52
N VAL A 288 20.01 -10.84 16.25
CA VAL A 288 21.16 -10.02 15.88
C VAL A 288 20.88 -8.61 16.38
N THR A 289 21.59 -8.19 17.40
CA THR A 289 21.39 -6.86 18.02
C THR A 289 21.75 -5.73 17.07
N GLN A 290 21.05 -4.59 17.21
CA GLN A 290 21.27 -3.35 16.44
C GLN A 290 22.72 -2.87 16.33
N ALA A 291 23.60 -3.32 17.23
CA ALA A 291 25.02 -2.96 17.26
C ALA A 291 25.82 -3.45 16.05
N GLN A 292 25.40 -4.51 15.36
CA GLN A 292 26.11 -5.01 14.18
C GLN A 292 25.72 -4.28 12.90
N ALA A 293 24.51 -3.71 12.83
CA ALA A 293 24.06 -2.91 11.70
C ALA A 293 24.71 -1.50 11.67
N ALA A 294 25.10 -0.99 12.83
CA ALA A 294 25.72 0.34 12.95
C ALA A 294 27.21 0.37 12.54
N SER A 295 27.83 -0.78 12.24
CA SER A 295 29.28 -0.85 11.98
C SER A 295 29.72 -0.41 10.59
N GLY A 296 28.80 0.03 9.70
CA GLY A 296 29.14 0.59 8.38
C GLY A 296 29.92 -0.36 7.45
N ARG A 297 29.99 -1.66 7.77
CA ARG A 297 30.69 -2.60 6.89
C ARG A 297 29.83 -2.90 5.67
N PRO A 298 30.38 -2.89 4.45
CA PRO A 298 29.65 -3.31 3.26
C PRO A 298 29.14 -4.73 3.47
N CYS A 299 27.90 -5.01 3.06
CA CYS A 299 27.31 -6.33 3.11
C CYS A 299 28.27 -7.36 2.50
N ALA A 300 29.03 -8.06 3.33
CA ALA A 300 29.78 -9.21 2.89
C ALA A 300 28.77 -10.24 2.36
N ARG A 301 29.02 -10.78 1.15
CA ARG A 301 28.26 -11.90 0.62
C ARG A 301 28.09 -12.92 1.73
N MET A 302 26.84 -13.15 2.16
CA MET A 302 26.56 -14.24 3.07
C MET A 302 27.08 -15.54 2.43
N PRO A 303 27.84 -16.38 3.18
CA PRO A 303 28.13 -17.70 2.70
C PRO A 303 26.80 -18.42 2.48
N ARG A 304 26.59 -18.96 1.29
CA ARG A 304 25.48 -19.85 0.99
C ARG A 304 25.57 -21.01 1.99
N ARG A 305 24.83 -20.94 3.10
CA ARG A 305 24.59 -22.14 3.88
C ARG A 305 23.73 -23.04 3.00
N ALA A 306 24.27 -24.21 2.73
CA ALA A 306 23.57 -25.26 2.00
C ALA A 306 22.19 -25.46 2.63
N ILE A 307 21.16 -25.25 1.85
CA ILE A 307 19.80 -25.67 2.18
C ILE A 307 19.90 -27.20 2.33
N PRO A 308 19.51 -27.79 3.46
CA PRO A 308 19.44 -29.24 3.55
C PRO A 308 18.49 -29.71 2.47
N SER A 309 18.96 -30.60 1.63
CA SER A 309 18.17 -31.23 0.58
C SER A 309 17.11 -32.12 1.23
N SER A 310 15.96 -31.58 1.54
CA SER A 310 14.80 -32.33 1.97
C SER A 310 13.76 -32.37 0.88
N ARG A 311 13.83 -33.47 0.16
CA ARG A 311 12.75 -34.18 -0.55
C ARG A 311 11.86 -33.35 -1.44
N TRP A 312 12.19 -33.38 -2.74
CA TRP A 312 11.28 -33.13 -3.86
C TRP A 312 10.17 -34.20 -3.86
N TRP A 313 8.94 -33.79 -3.70
CA TRP A 313 7.81 -34.63 -4.08
C TRP A 313 7.74 -34.67 -5.61
N ARG A 314 7.96 -35.87 -6.16
CA ARG A 314 7.69 -36.15 -7.56
C ARG A 314 6.18 -36.23 -7.75
N TRP A 315 5.66 -35.42 -8.61
CA TRP A 315 4.38 -35.68 -9.24
C TRP A 315 4.64 -36.63 -10.40
N THR A 316 4.10 -37.84 -10.35
CA THR A 316 3.97 -38.76 -11.45
C THR A 316 2.51 -38.76 -11.88
N SER A 317 2.31 -38.55 -13.19
CA SER A 317 1.14 -38.76 -14.08
C SER A 317 -0.19 -38.24 -13.58
#